data_e86653af3f46a7fc92c8b08b144ca7d7
#
_entry.id   e86653af3f46a7fc92c8b08b144ca7d7
#
_cell.length_a   1.000
_cell.length_b   1.000
_cell.length_c   1.000
_cell.angle_alpha   90.00
_cell.angle_beta   90.00
_cell.angle_gamma   90.00
#
_symmetry.space_group_name_H-M   'P 1'
#
loop_
_entity.id
_entity.type
_entity.pdbx_description
1 polymer ?
#
loop_
_entity_poly.entity_id
_entity_poly.type
_entity_poly.pdbx_seq_one_letter_code
_entity_poly.pdbx_strand_id
1 'polypeptide(L)'
;MRRTEIVERIRQEARKLSPHAQTILYGSEARGDARPDSDIDLLVLVDKDKLTYNDKDRIIAPFYDIELDTGIIISLMIMPRKEWENRPFLSPFQNNVNNEGITL
;
A
#
# COMPACT_ATOMS: atom_id res chain seq x y z
N MET A 1 5.99 5.15 18.69
CA MET A 1 6.07 5.91 17.42
C MET A 1 4.68 6.37 17.03
N ARG A 2 4.53 7.63 16.64
CA ARG A 2 3.24 8.17 16.20
C ARG A 2 2.86 7.62 14.83
N ARG A 3 1.56 7.50 14.55
CA ARG A 3 1.08 7.03 13.24
C ARG A 3 1.58 7.91 12.10
N THR A 4 1.65 9.22 12.29
CA THR A 4 2.19 10.13 11.27
C THR A 4 3.64 9.82 10.93
N GLU A 5 4.44 9.43 11.91
CA GLU A 5 5.84 9.03 11.71
C GLU A 5 5.91 7.67 10.98
N ILE A 6 5.00 6.75 11.30
CA ILE A 6 4.92 5.45 10.62
C ILE A 6 4.55 5.65 9.16
N VAL A 7 3.55 6.48 8.88
CA VAL A 7 3.13 6.80 7.51
C VAL A 7 4.28 7.47 6.73
N GLU A 8 5.06 8.33 7.37
CA GLU A 8 6.20 8.96 6.72
C GLU A 8 7.30 7.94 6.37
N ARG A 9 7.57 6.98 7.26
CA ARG A 9 8.49 5.87 6.94
C ARG A 9 7.98 5.07 5.75
N ILE A 10 6.68 4.78 5.72
CA ILE A 10 6.04 4.07 4.61
C ILE A 10 6.20 4.88 3.33
N ARG A 11 5.98 6.20 3.38
CA ARG A 11 6.13 7.09 2.22
C ARG A 11 7.55 7.05 1.67
N GLN A 12 8.55 7.06 2.53
CA GLN A 12 9.95 6.99 2.10
C GLN A 12 10.25 5.69 1.36
N GLU A 13 9.75 4.56 1.87
CA GLU A 13 9.92 3.27 1.19
C GLU A 13 9.14 3.20 -0.12
N ALA A 14 7.94 3.78 -0.15
CA ALA A 14 7.12 3.85 -1.35
C ALA A 14 7.83 4.65 -2.46
N ARG A 15 8.47 5.73 -2.11
CA ARG A 15 9.20 6.57 -3.07
C ARG A 15 10.39 5.84 -3.70
N LYS A 16 10.99 4.89 -3.00
CA LYS A 16 12.07 4.06 -3.55
C LYS A 16 11.57 3.12 -4.64
N LEU A 17 10.29 2.78 -4.63
CA LEU A 17 9.67 1.93 -5.66
C LEU A 17 9.32 2.73 -6.93
N SER A 18 9.13 4.04 -6.81
CA SER A 18 8.79 4.90 -7.94
C SER A 18 9.97 5.02 -8.91
N PRO A 19 9.73 5.11 -10.24
CA PRO A 19 8.44 5.14 -10.93
C PRO A 19 7.87 3.76 -11.28
N HIS A 20 8.56 2.67 -10.96
CA HIS A 20 8.19 1.31 -11.36
C HIS A 20 6.97 0.75 -10.62
N ALA A 21 6.64 1.34 -9.49
CA ALA A 21 5.46 0.98 -8.72
C ALA A 21 4.87 2.22 -8.04
N GLN A 22 3.56 2.21 -7.88
CA GLN A 22 2.82 3.26 -7.19
C GLN A 22 2.22 2.67 -5.92
N THR A 23 2.40 3.35 -4.79
CA THR A 23 1.84 2.93 -3.50
C THR A 23 0.69 3.84 -3.14
N ILE A 24 -0.46 3.24 -2.83
CA ILE A 24 -1.68 3.95 -2.47
C ILE A 24 -2.07 3.58 -1.04
N LEU A 25 -2.20 4.59 -0.19
CA LEU A 25 -2.74 4.45 1.16
C LEU A 25 -4.26 4.53 1.07
N TYR A 26 -4.96 3.56 1.66
CA TYR A 26 -6.42 3.58 1.69
C TYR A 26 -6.92 3.14 3.08
N GLY A 27 -8.23 3.01 3.25
CA GLY A 27 -8.82 2.58 4.50
C GLY A 27 -8.81 3.67 5.58
N SER A 28 -8.84 3.26 6.84
CA SER A 28 -9.03 4.17 7.97
C SER A 28 -7.95 5.25 8.09
N GLU A 29 -6.70 4.92 7.79
CA GLU A 29 -5.61 5.90 7.84
C GLU A 29 -5.80 6.99 6.78
N ALA A 30 -6.19 6.61 5.57
CA ALA A 30 -6.44 7.57 4.50
C ALA A 30 -7.66 8.46 4.80
N ARG A 31 -8.69 7.91 5.45
CA ARG A 31 -9.88 8.66 5.85
C ARG A 31 -9.66 9.57 7.06
N GLY A 32 -8.60 9.32 7.83
CA GLY A 32 -8.32 10.07 9.05
C GLY A 32 -9.09 9.58 10.28
N ASP A 33 -9.70 8.39 10.23
CA ASP A 33 -10.47 7.82 11.34
C ASP A 33 -9.80 6.60 11.97
N ALA A 34 -8.51 6.40 11.71
CA ALA A 34 -7.75 5.28 12.28
C ALA A 34 -7.62 5.40 13.79
N ARG A 35 -7.76 4.28 14.47
CA ARG A 35 -7.43 4.14 15.89
C ARG A 35 -5.93 3.89 16.04
N PRO A 36 -5.36 4.09 17.24
CA PRO A 36 -3.93 3.86 17.46
C PRO A 36 -3.43 2.46 17.09
N ASP A 37 -4.30 1.45 17.17
CA ASP A 37 -4.00 0.05 16.87
C ASP A 37 -4.54 -0.41 15.50
N SER A 38 -5.13 0.48 14.72
CA SER A 38 -5.66 0.12 13.40
C SER A 38 -4.54 -0.29 12.45
N ASP A 39 -4.84 -1.26 11.57
CA ASP A 39 -3.95 -1.64 10.48
C ASP A 39 -3.78 -0.46 9.50
N ILE A 40 -2.64 -0.42 8.84
CA ILE A 40 -2.40 0.53 7.75
C ILE A 40 -2.54 -0.25 6.43
N ASP A 41 -3.47 0.18 5.60
CA ASP A 41 -3.81 -0.51 4.34
C ASP A 41 -3.10 0.14 3.17
N LEU A 42 -2.33 -0.66 2.44
CA LEU A 42 -1.56 -0.21 1.27
C LEU A 42 -1.87 -1.08 0.06
N LEU A 43 -1.99 -0.44 -1.09
CA LEU A 43 -2.05 -1.09 -2.39
C LEU A 43 -0.83 -0.66 -3.20
N VAL A 44 -0.06 -1.63 -3.68
CA VAL A 44 1.09 -1.39 -4.55
C VAL A 44 0.76 -1.87 -5.95
N LEU A 45 0.72 -0.95 -6.91
CA LEU A 45 0.48 -1.23 -8.32
C LEU A 45 1.83 -1.21 -9.04
N VAL A 46 2.20 -2.33 -9.64
CA VAL A 46 3.51 -2.53 -10.24
C VAL A 46 3.41 -2.52 -11.75
N ASP A 47 4.34 -1.81 -12.41
CA ASP A 47 4.40 -1.71 -13.87
C ASP A 47 5.11 -2.94 -14.47
N LYS A 48 4.58 -4.13 -14.17
CA LYS A 48 4.99 -5.41 -14.72
C LYS A 48 3.75 -6.21 -15.04
N ASP A 49 3.81 -6.99 -16.13
CA ASP A 49 2.68 -7.85 -16.52
C ASP A 49 2.49 -9.03 -15.57
N LYS A 50 3.61 -9.56 -15.05
CA LYS A 50 3.60 -10.67 -14.10
C LYS A 50 4.54 -10.41 -12.95
N LEU A 51 4.09 -10.71 -11.73
CA LEU A 51 4.89 -10.58 -10.52
C LEU A 51 5.38 -11.96 -10.09
N THR A 52 6.70 -12.08 -9.93
CA THR A 52 7.33 -13.29 -9.37
C THR A 52 7.33 -13.19 -7.84
N TYR A 53 7.63 -14.32 -7.17
CA TYR A 53 7.84 -14.29 -5.71
C TYR A 53 8.95 -13.33 -5.31
N ASN A 54 10.05 -13.28 -6.08
CA ASN A 54 11.14 -12.33 -5.80
C ASN A 54 10.69 -10.89 -5.90
N ASP A 55 9.88 -10.56 -6.88
CA ASP A 55 9.32 -9.21 -7.03
C ASP A 55 8.52 -8.82 -5.80
N LYS A 56 7.64 -9.71 -5.34
CA LYS A 56 6.80 -9.48 -4.17
C LYS A 56 7.62 -9.37 -2.90
N ASP A 57 8.58 -10.27 -2.69
CA ASP A 57 9.43 -10.26 -1.51
C ASP A 57 10.23 -8.97 -1.38
N ARG A 58 10.75 -8.45 -2.48
CA ARG A 58 11.49 -7.19 -2.49
C ARG A 58 10.60 -6.00 -2.11
N ILE A 59 9.34 -6.04 -2.51
CA ILE A 59 8.38 -4.99 -2.18
C ILE A 59 7.94 -5.12 -0.73
N ILE A 60 7.67 -6.33 -0.26
CA ILE A 60 7.15 -6.60 1.09
C ILE A 60 8.19 -6.29 2.17
N ALA A 61 9.47 -6.65 1.94
CA ALA A 61 10.49 -6.64 2.98
C ALA A 61 10.60 -5.31 3.75
N PRO A 62 10.71 -4.13 3.10
CA PRO A 62 10.86 -2.88 3.85
C PRO A 62 9.61 -2.52 4.66
N PHE A 63 8.42 -2.87 4.17
CA PHE A 63 7.17 -2.63 4.91
C PHE A 63 7.05 -3.59 6.10
N TYR A 64 7.49 -4.83 5.94
CA TYR A 64 7.51 -5.79 7.03
C TYR A 64 8.47 -5.34 8.14
N ASP A 65 9.61 -4.77 7.80
CA ASP A 65 10.54 -4.19 8.78
C ASP A 65 9.87 -3.09 9.60
N ILE A 66 9.08 -2.25 8.96
CA ILE A 66 8.31 -1.20 9.66
C ILE A 66 7.30 -1.82 10.61
N GLU A 67 6.60 -2.85 10.17
CA GLU A 67 5.63 -3.58 11.00
C GLU A 67 6.30 -4.17 12.25
N LEU A 68 7.46 -4.80 12.09
CA LEU A 68 8.21 -5.36 13.20
C LEU A 68 8.68 -4.28 14.18
N ASP A 69 9.15 -3.15 13.67
CA ASP A 69 9.67 -2.06 14.51
C ASP A 69 8.56 -1.36 15.30
N THR A 70 7.38 -1.24 14.72
CA THR A 70 6.30 -0.41 15.26
C THR A 70 5.21 -1.19 15.95
N GLY A 71 5.08 -2.49 15.66
CA GLY A 71 3.98 -3.32 16.13
C GLY A 71 2.64 -3.04 15.42
N ILE A 72 2.62 -2.14 14.44
CA ILE A 72 1.41 -1.84 13.67
C ILE A 72 1.40 -2.71 12.42
N ILE A 73 0.30 -3.43 12.18
CA ILE A 73 0.15 -4.30 11.02
C ILE A 73 0.01 -3.44 9.76
N ILE A 74 0.83 -3.74 8.75
CA ILE A 74 0.72 -3.15 7.43
C ILE A 74 0.08 -4.18 6.51
N SER A 75 -1.17 -3.93 6.14
CA SER A 75 -1.93 -4.81 5.27
C SER A 75 -1.61 -4.44 3.82
N LEU A 76 -0.81 -5.26 3.17
CA LEU A 76 -0.23 -4.94 1.87
C LEU A 76 -0.85 -5.82 0.77
N MET A 77 -1.41 -5.17 -0.24
CA MET A 77 -1.88 -5.82 -1.46
C MET A 77 -0.97 -5.37 -2.61
N ILE A 78 -0.47 -6.33 -3.38
CA ILE A 78 0.43 -6.06 -4.51
C ILE A 78 -0.17 -6.69 -5.76
N MET A 79 -0.26 -5.92 -6.84
CA MET A 79 -0.74 -6.44 -8.11
C MET A 79 -0.17 -5.67 -9.29
N PRO A 80 -0.14 -6.27 -10.49
CA PRO A 80 0.18 -5.52 -11.70
C PRO A 80 -0.82 -4.41 -11.94
N ARG A 81 -0.33 -3.23 -12.35
CA ARG A 81 -1.19 -2.08 -12.65
C ARG A 81 -2.26 -2.41 -13.68
N LYS A 82 -1.91 -3.15 -14.73
CA LYS A 82 -2.85 -3.55 -15.78
C LYS A 82 -4.02 -4.36 -15.23
N GLU A 83 -3.74 -5.24 -14.29
CA GLU A 83 -4.77 -6.07 -13.65
C GLU A 83 -5.76 -5.22 -12.86
N TRP A 84 -5.27 -4.20 -12.18
CA TRP A 84 -6.11 -3.24 -11.45
C TRP A 84 -6.97 -2.40 -12.40
N GLU A 85 -6.37 -1.90 -13.49
CA GLU A 85 -7.02 -0.99 -14.44
C GLU A 85 -8.01 -1.69 -15.37
N ASN A 86 -7.77 -2.97 -15.70
CA ASN A 86 -8.56 -3.71 -16.69
C ASN A 86 -9.67 -4.57 -16.09
N ARG A 87 -10.09 -4.27 -14.87
CA ARG A 87 -11.23 -4.98 -14.25
C ARG A 87 -12.50 -4.66 -15.00
N PRO A 88 -13.35 -5.68 -15.29
CA PRO A 88 -14.59 -5.47 -16.10
C PRO A 88 -15.62 -4.59 -15.40
N PHE A 89 -15.63 -4.55 -14.06
CA PHE A 89 -16.47 -3.63 -13.28
C PHE A 89 -15.76 -3.20 -12.03
N LEU A 90 -16.18 -2.03 -11.51
CA LEU A 90 -15.68 -1.55 -10.23
C LEU A 90 -16.34 -2.34 -9.10
N SER A 91 -15.53 -3.05 -8.31
CA SER A 91 -15.99 -3.61 -7.05
C SER A 91 -16.15 -2.49 -6.02
N PRO A 92 -16.92 -2.72 -4.93
CA PRO A 92 -16.94 -1.75 -3.81
C PRO A 92 -15.55 -1.41 -3.29
N PHE A 93 -14.67 -2.39 -3.19
CA PHE A 93 -13.29 -2.20 -2.77
C PHE A 93 -12.53 -1.24 -3.71
N GLN A 94 -12.58 -1.50 -5.02
CA GLN A 94 -11.88 -0.66 -6.00
C GLN A 94 -12.44 0.76 -6.00
N ASN A 95 -13.76 0.89 -5.89
CA ASN A 95 -14.41 2.19 -5.83
C ASN A 95 -13.96 2.98 -4.59
N ASN A 96 -13.88 2.32 -3.44
CA ASN A 96 -13.41 2.96 -2.20
C ASN A 96 -11.95 3.42 -2.33
N VAL A 97 -11.08 2.60 -2.91
CA VAL A 97 -9.68 2.97 -3.13
C VAL A 97 -9.58 4.17 -4.08
N ASN A 98 -10.36 4.18 -5.16
CA ASN A 98 -10.36 5.29 -6.11
C ASN A 98 -10.84 6.60 -5.47
N ASN A 99 -11.80 6.53 -4.56
CA ASN A 99 -12.40 7.71 -3.95
C ASN A 99 -11.58 8.25 -2.76
N GLU A 100 -10.99 7.38 -1.95
CA GLU A 100 -10.31 7.78 -0.71
C GLU A 100 -8.80 7.56 -0.71
N GLY A 101 -8.27 6.85 -1.71
CA GLY A 101 -6.86 6.50 -1.77
C GLY A 101 -5.95 7.72 -1.92
N ILE A 102 -4.81 7.68 -1.22
CA ILE A 102 -3.78 8.72 -1.26
C ILE A 102 -2.51 8.10 -1.83
N THR A 103 -2.03 8.63 -2.94
CA THR A 103 -0.75 8.19 -3.52
C THR A 103 0.40 8.71 -2.66
N LEU A 104 1.24 7.80 -2.23
CA LEU A 104 2.41 8.13 -1.40
C LEU A 104 3.66 8.44 -2.20
#